data_9028cec5801b8243ed0bc6484bfb6632
#
_entry.id   9028cec5801b8243ed0bc6484bfb6632
#
_cell.length_a   1.000
_cell.length_b   1.000
_cell.length_c   1.000
_cell.angle_alpha   90.00
_cell.angle_beta   90.00
_cell.angle_gamma   90.00
#
_symmetry.space_group_name_H-M   'P 1'
#
loop_
_entity.id
_entity.type
_entity.pdbx_description
1 polymer ?
#
loop_
_entity_poly.entity_id
_entity_poly.type
_entity_poly.pdbx_seq_one_letter_code
_entity_poly.pdbx_strand_id
1 'polypeptide(L)'
;MKRTILSLIAICSTSLALQAQMPQSYTLKSCLEYGLQNNYSLRITRNEEQVSKNNATLGNAGYLPTLDLSASYKGTVDNTDSKVRATGEHVKENGVFDQTMNVGLNLNWTIFDGFNITANYQRLKELERQGETNTRIAVEDLIANIAAEYYNYLQHKIRLNNFRYAVSLSKERLRIVEERYHIGNFSRLDYQQAKVDFNADSAQYMKQQELLHTSRIQLNELMANEDVDQPIIIQDSLINVDGGLNFEELWNMTLQTNASLLKAYQNNTLAQLDYKKVCSRDYPYLKMNGGYGYTFNKYDIATNIQRGNLGANFGLTIGFNLFDGNRRRERNNARIAIQNARLEREQLEQALRADLSNLWQAYQNNLQMLNLERQNLVAAKENHEIAMERYMLGNLSGIEMREAQKSLLDAEERILSAEYNTKLCEISLLQISGKVTK
;
A
#
# COMPACT_ATOMS: atom_id res chain seq x y z
N MET A 1 -11.78 6.83 59.30
CA MET A 1 -11.82 7.57 58.00
C MET A 1 -10.96 6.99 56.85
N LYS A 2 -10.18 5.90 57.00
CA LYS A 2 -9.41 5.30 55.89
C LYS A 2 -10.11 4.05 55.24
N ARG A 3 -11.21 3.55 55.78
CA ARG A 3 -11.95 2.42 55.23
C ARG A 3 -13.15 2.80 54.35
N THR A 4 -13.62 4.03 54.38
CA THR A 4 -14.75 4.51 53.58
C THR A 4 -14.32 5.11 52.23
N ILE A 5 -13.03 5.40 52.00
CA ILE A 5 -12.51 5.91 50.73
C ILE A 5 -12.18 4.78 49.76
N LEU A 6 -11.85 3.58 50.26
CA LEU A 6 -11.57 2.42 49.38
C LEU A 6 -12.84 1.77 48.79
N SER A 7 -14.00 1.96 49.41
CA SER A 7 -15.26 1.43 48.87
C SER A 7 -15.91 2.31 47.79
N LEU A 8 -15.58 3.61 47.74
CA LEU A 8 -16.08 4.51 46.70
C LEU A 8 -15.26 4.42 45.38
N ILE A 9 -13.99 3.99 45.43
CA ILE A 9 -13.15 3.79 44.23
C ILE A 9 -13.49 2.46 43.55
N ALA A 10 -13.99 1.46 44.26
CA ALA A 10 -14.38 0.19 43.70
C ALA A 10 -15.73 0.21 42.95
N ILE A 11 -16.60 1.21 43.18
CA ILE A 11 -17.90 1.33 42.54
C ILE A 11 -17.84 2.17 41.25
N CYS A 12 -16.80 3.02 41.08
CA CYS A 12 -16.59 3.77 39.82
C CYS A 12 -15.85 2.99 38.72
N SER A 13 -15.27 1.81 39.03
CA SER A 13 -14.52 1.03 38.04
C SER A 13 -15.33 -0.07 37.33
N THR A 14 -16.61 -0.26 37.70
CA THR A 14 -17.47 -1.31 37.10
C THR A 14 -18.53 -0.80 36.12
N SER A 15 -18.59 0.51 35.85
CA SER A 15 -19.56 1.08 34.90
C SER A 15 -19.01 1.36 33.49
N LEU A 16 -17.80 0.86 33.15
CA LEU A 16 -17.17 1.09 31.85
C LEU A 16 -17.13 -0.14 30.93
N ALA A 17 -17.89 -1.18 31.22
CA ALA A 17 -17.86 -2.39 30.42
C ALA A 17 -19.27 -2.93 30.18
N LEU A 18 -20.11 -2.20 29.44
CA LEU A 18 -21.21 -2.74 28.63
C LEU A 18 -21.81 -1.63 27.76
N GLN A 19 -20.98 -0.99 26.93
CA GLN A 19 -21.49 -0.53 25.65
C GLN A 19 -21.60 -1.77 24.77
N ALA A 20 -22.78 -2.42 24.79
CA ALA A 20 -23.18 -3.25 23.68
C ALA A 20 -23.07 -2.38 22.44
N GLN A 21 -22.01 -2.60 21.64
CA GLN A 21 -21.87 -1.94 20.36
C GLN A 21 -23.11 -2.30 19.55
N MET A 22 -24.04 -1.33 19.44
CA MET A 22 -25.10 -1.45 18.45
C MET A 22 -24.42 -1.71 17.12
N PRO A 23 -24.94 -2.63 16.28
CA PRO A 23 -24.33 -2.90 15.00
C PRO A 23 -24.23 -1.57 14.24
N GLN A 24 -22.99 -1.14 14.03
CA GLN A 24 -22.69 0.15 13.42
C GLN A 24 -23.13 0.06 11.96
N SER A 25 -24.10 0.88 11.56
CA SER A 25 -24.52 0.92 10.17
C SER A 25 -23.47 1.68 9.37
N TYR A 26 -22.92 1.02 8.37
CA TYR A 26 -21.83 1.54 7.54
C TYR A 26 -22.36 2.11 6.22
N THR A 27 -21.89 3.30 5.87
CA THR A 27 -21.95 3.86 4.52
C THR A 27 -20.59 3.67 3.86
N LEU A 28 -20.49 3.80 2.53
CA LEU A 28 -19.19 3.78 1.84
C LEU A 28 -18.21 4.78 2.50
N LYS A 29 -18.68 5.99 2.79
CA LYS A 29 -17.87 7.04 3.42
C LYS A 29 -17.31 6.59 4.77
N SER A 30 -18.12 5.99 5.64
CA SER A 30 -17.66 5.52 6.96
C SER A 30 -16.68 4.36 6.86
N CYS A 31 -16.86 3.44 5.88
CA CYS A 31 -15.90 2.37 5.59
C CYS A 31 -14.54 2.94 5.15
N LEU A 32 -14.56 3.96 4.27
CA LEU A 32 -13.36 4.65 3.80
C LEU A 32 -12.63 5.37 4.94
N GLU A 33 -13.34 6.15 5.75
CA GLU A 33 -12.78 6.86 6.90
C GLU A 33 -12.13 5.90 7.90
N TYR A 34 -12.82 4.80 8.22
CA TYR A 34 -12.31 3.79 9.14
C TYR A 34 -11.06 3.07 8.56
N GLY A 35 -11.12 2.64 7.29
CA GLY A 35 -10.00 1.98 6.63
C GLY A 35 -8.77 2.89 6.49
N LEU A 36 -8.95 4.17 6.14
CA LEU A 36 -7.87 5.16 6.03
C LEU A 36 -7.17 5.44 7.38
N GLN A 37 -7.87 5.24 8.49
CA GLN A 37 -7.29 5.41 9.83
C GLN A 37 -6.57 4.16 10.31
N ASN A 38 -7.12 2.97 10.06
CA ASN A 38 -6.72 1.75 10.73
C ASN A 38 -5.91 0.78 9.86
N ASN A 39 -6.03 0.84 8.50
CA ASN A 39 -5.40 -0.13 7.62
C ASN A 39 -3.88 -0.24 7.86
N TYR A 40 -3.42 -1.46 8.11
CA TYR A 40 -2.03 -1.73 8.47
C TYR A 40 -1.04 -1.39 7.35
N SER A 41 -1.37 -1.71 6.10
CA SER A 41 -0.51 -1.41 4.95
C SER A 41 -0.31 0.09 4.78
N LEU A 42 -1.38 0.88 4.89
CA LEU A 42 -1.31 2.34 4.83
C LEU A 42 -0.50 2.93 6.01
N ARG A 43 -0.65 2.39 7.21
CA ARG A 43 0.14 2.82 8.38
C ARG A 43 1.62 2.52 8.20
N ILE A 44 1.97 1.37 7.61
CA ILE A 44 3.35 1.03 7.28
C ILE A 44 3.91 2.04 6.27
N THR A 45 3.18 2.34 5.20
CA THR A 45 3.61 3.31 4.18
C THR A 45 3.79 4.73 4.77
N ARG A 46 2.93 5.15 5.69
CA ARG A 46 3.10 6.41 6.44
C ARG A 46 4.36 6.41 7.31
N ASN A 47 4.69 5.28 7.92
CA ASN A 47 5.94 5.14 8.67
C ASN A 47 7.17 5.22 7.75
N GLU A 48 7.11 4.64 6.55
CA GLU A 48 8.17 4.74 5.53
C GLU A 48 8.34 6.19 5.03
N GLU A 49 7.24 6.93 4.86
CA GLU A 49 7.27 8.37 4.60
C GLU A 49 7.99 9.12 5.72
N GLN A 50 7.66 8.81 6.98
CA GLN A 50 8.33 9.43 8.13
C GLN A 50 9.83 9.09 8.18
N VAL A 51 10.23 7.85 7.82
CA VAL A 51 11.64 7.46 7.68
C VAL A 51 12.33 8.29 6.59
N SER A 52 11.69 8.48 5.44
CA SER A 52 12.22 9.30 4.35
C SER A 52 12.40 10.75 4.80
N LYS A 53 11.46 11.30 5.55
CA LYS A 53 11.53 12.62 6.17
C LYS A 53 12.66 12.75 7.20
N ASN A 54 12.81 11.74 8.07
CA ASN A 54 13.89 11.70 9.05
C ASN A 54 15.26 11.63 8.38
N ASN A 55 15.36 11.01 7.20
CA ASN A 55 16.60 10.93 6.42
C ASN A 55 16.94 12.23 5.69
N ALA A 56 15.99 13.12 5.46
CA ALA A 56 16.17 14.36 4.68
C ALA A 56 16.74 15.51 5.53
N THR A 57 17.86 15.24 6.24
CA THR A 57 18.51 16.18 7.15
C THR A 57 19.88 16.63 6.62
N LEU A 58 20.35 17.78 7.10
CA LEU A 58 21.68 18.29 6.79
C LEU A 58 22.78 17.34 7.31
N GLY A 59 22.56 16.70 8.45
CA GLY A 59 23.51 15.72 9.01
C GLY A 59 23.69 14.52 8.09
N ASN A 60 22.57 13.89 7.68
CA ASN A 60 22.61 12.74 6.77
C ASN A 60 23.12 13.12 5.35
N ALA A 61 22.91 14.36 4.93
CA ALA A 61 23.48 14.86 3.68
C ALA A 61 24.99 14.99 3.68
N GLY A 62 25.63 15.15 4.88
CA GLY A 62 27.07 15.32 5.06
C GLY A 62 27.51 16.77 5.29
N TYR A 63 26.58 17.70 5.55
CA TYR A 63 26.94 19.09 5.88
C TYR A 63 27.55 19.27 7.26
N LEU A 64 27.18 18.40 8.22
CA LEU A 64 27.61 18.53 9.60
C LEU A 64 28.85 17.67 9.85
N PRO A 65 29.74 18.13 10.76
CA PRO A 65 30.88 17.32 11.21
C PRO A 65 30.43 16.12 12.03
N THR A 66 31.29 15.08 12.09
CA THR A 66 31.20 14.03 13.10
C THR A 66 32.19 14.32 14.24
N LEU A 67 31.79 14.00 15.46
CA LEU A 67 32.60 14.08 16.65
C LEU A 67 32.59 12.71 17.32
N ASP A 68 33.77 12.08 17.33
CA ASP A 68 33.92 10.70 17.80
C ASP A 68 34.88 10.67 19.02
N LEU A 69 34.48 9.94 20.06
CA LEU A 69 35.40 9.56 21.15
C LEU A 69 36.05 8.24 20.80
N SER A 70 37.36 8.20 20.74
CA SER A 70 38.11 6.97 20.48
C SER A 70 39.11 6.69 21.57
N ALA A 71 39.27 5.40 21.89
CA ALA A 71 40.38 4.89 22.73
C ALA A 71 41.04 3.76 21.94
N SER A 72 42.35 3.81 21.80
CA SER A 72 43.13 2.77 21.14
C SER A 72 44.35 2.40 21.92
N TYR A 73 44.67 1.10 21.89
CA TYR A 73 45.94 0.53 22.40
C TYR A 73 46.60 -0.21 21.25
N LYS A 74 47.88 0.10 21.05
CA LYS A 74 48.72 -0.54 20.03
C LYS A 74 50.00 -1.01 20.69
N GLY A 75 50.31 -2.28 20.56
CA GLY A 75 51.63 -2.83 20.87
C GLY A 75 52.34 -3.22 19.55
N THR A 76 53.58 -2.85 19.39
CA THR A 76 54.43 -3.26 18.26
C THR A 76 55.64 -4.00 18.79
N VAL A 77 55.98 -5.12 18.19
CA VAL A 77 57.19 -5.90 18.43
C VAL A 77 58.04 -5.83 17.18
N ASP A 78 59.16 -5.15 17.26
CA ASP A 78 60.04 -4.92 16.09
C ASP A 78 61.46 -5.41 16.35
N ASN A 79 62.14 -5.84 15.31
CA ASN A 79 63.60 -6.02 15.30
C ASN A 79 64.19 -4.76 14.66
N THR A 80 64.90 -3.99 15.45
CA THR A 80 65.41 -2.68 15.03
C THR A 80 66.92 -2.76 14.76
N ASP A 81 67.36 -2.29 13.59
CA ASP A 81 68.76 -2.02 13.26
C ASP A 81 68.86 -0.50 13.05
N SER A 82 69.48 0.18 14.00
CA SER A 82 69.63 1.65 13.99
C SER A 82 71.08 2.06 14.00
N LYS A 83 71.42 3.09 13.22
CA LYS A 83 72.74 3.71 13.21
C LYS A 83 72.72 4.97 14.08
N VAL A 84 73.48 4.96 15.14
CA VAL A 84 73.63 6.10 16.09
C VAL A 84 74.37 7.21 15.38
N ARG A 85 73.74 8.37 15.23
CA ARG A 85 74.33 9.52 14.49
C ARG A 85 75.59 10.05 15.15
N ALA A 86 75.69 10.02 16.43
CA ALA A 86 76.86 10.57 17.21
C ALA A 86 78.10 9.70 17.13
N THR A 87 77.94 8.35 17.13
CA THR A 87 79.06 7.40 17.18
C THR A 87 79.31 6.65 15.90
N GLY A 88 78.30 6.63 14.96
CA GLY A 88 78.37 5.83 13.77
C GLY A 88 78.16 4.33 13.99
N GLU A 89 77.93 3.90 15.18
CA GLU A 89 77.72 2.51 15.58
C GLU A 89 76.34 1.97 15.15
N HIS A 90 76.31 0.72 14.72
CA HIS A 90 75.09 -0.02 14.47
C HIS A 90 74.63 -0.75 15.72
N VAL A 91 73.44 -0.38 16.20
CA VAL A 91 72.81 -1.04 17.35
C VAL A 91 71.64 -1.92 16.77
N LYS A 92 71.79 -3.24 16.98
CA LYS A 92 70.79 -4.24 16.63
C LYS A 92 70.10 -4.73 17.87
N GLU A 93 68.78 -4.57 17.92
CA GLU A 93 67.97 -5.03 19.03
C GLU A 93 66.78 -5.83 18.49
N ASN A 94 66.52 -6.99 19.09
CA ASN A 94 65.46 -7.91 18.67
C ASN A 94 64.38 -7.95 19.73
N GLY A 95 63.09 -7.96 19.29
CA GLY A 95 61.95 -8.11 20.17
C GLY A 95 61.57 -6.84 20.91
N VAL A 96 61.92 -5.65 20.39
CA VAL A 96 61.59 -4.36 20.99
C VAL A 96 60.06 -4.19 21.03
N PHE A 97 59.52 -4.03 22.24
CA PHE A 97 58.08 -3.95 22.46
C PHE A 97 57.66 -2.52 22.84
N ASP A 98 57.17 -1.78 21.80
CA ASP A 98 56.65 -0.44 22.01
C ASP A 98 55.14 -0.45 22.18
N GLN A 99 54.63 0.34 23.11
CA GLN A 99 53.24 0.44 23.45
C GLN A 99 52.74 1.89 23.25
N THR A 100 51.62 2.05 22.58
CA THR A 100 50.96 3.36 22.41
C THR A 100 49.50 3.24 22.86
N MET A 101 49.07 4.10 23.75
CA MET A 101 47.69 4.25 24.16
C MET A 101 47.22 5.65 23.80
N ASN A 102 46.11 5.74 23.07
CA ASN A 102 45.51 7.02 22.71
C ASN A 102 44.05 7.04 23.20
N VAL A 103 43.65 8.15 23.81
CA VAL A 103 42.27 8.47 24.18
C VAL A 103 42.00 9.89 23.77
N GLY A 104 40.95 10.11 22.93
CA GLY A 104 40.70 11.47 22.48
C GLY A 104 39.36 11.64 21.72
N LEU A 105 38.98 12.89 21.59
CA LEU A 105 37.89 13.34 20.74
C LEU A 105 38.43 13.67 19.36
N ASN A 106 37.75 13.20 18.30
CA ASN A 106 38.12 13.45 16.91
C ASN A 106 36.97 14.10 16.18
N LEU A 107 37.20 15.24 15.60
CA LEU A 107 36.31 15.98 14.72
C LEU A 107 36.67 15.70 13.26
N ASN A 108 35.71 15.25 12.46
CA ASN A 108 35.89 15.12 11.01
C ASN A 108 34.81 15.90 10.30
N TRP A 109 35.20 16.80 9.42
CA TRP A 109 34.26 17.63 8.65
C TRP A 109 34.68 17.76 7.20
N THR A 110 33.76 17.39 6.31
CA THR A 110 33.93 17.69 4.88
C THR A 110 33.28 19.04 4.58
N ILE A 111 34.10 20.08 4.42
CA ILE A 111 33.62 21.46 4.16
C ILE A 111 33.14 21.60 2.74
N PHE A 112 33.85 20.97 1.79
CA PHE A 112 33.53 20.99 0.37
C PHE A 112 33.96 19.68 -0.30
N ASP A 113 33.10 19.13 -1.15
CA ASP A 113 33.34 17.85 -1.86
C ASP A 113 32.91 17.91 -3.32
N GLY A 114 33.08 19.04 -3.96
CA GLY A 114 32.70 19.24 -5.35
C GLY A 114 31.18 19.28 -5.58
N PHE A 115 30.43 19.77 -4.60
CA PHE A 115 28.95 19.84 -4.62
C PHE A 115 28.23 18.48 -4.42
N ASN A 116 28.93 17.39 -4.07
CA ASN A 116 28.29 16.11 -3.78
C ASN A 116 27.33 16.20 -2.60
N ILE A 117 27.75 16.86 -1.50
CA ILE A 117 26.90 17.09 -0.31
C ILE A 117 25.62 17.85 -0.71
N THR A 118 25.75 18.87 -1.53
CA THR A 118 24.60 19.64 -2.03
C THR A 118 23.66 18.79 -2.89
N ALA A 119 24.21 18.02 -3.82
CA ALA A 119 23.42 17.10 -4.65
C ALA A 119 22.78 15.98 -3.80
N ASN A 120 23.49 15.49 -2.79
CA ASN A 120 22.97 14.50 -1.85
C ASN A 120 21.80 15.05 -1.02
N TYR A 121 21.90 16.28 -0.52
CA TYR A 121 20.80 16.92 0.19
C TYR A 121 19.57 17.08 -0.69
N GLN A 122 19.74 17.56 -1.93
CA GLN A 122 18.65 17.67 -2.90
C GLN A 122 18.02 16.29 -3.18
N ARG A 123 18.85 15.25 -3.30
CA ARG A 123 18.39 13.88 -3.48
C ARG A 123 17.57 13.37 -2.29
N LEU A 124 18.02 13.63 -1.06
CA LEU A 124 17.27 13.25 0.16
C LEU A 124 15.93 13.99 0.23
N LYS A 125 15.89 15.28 -0.15
CA LYS A 125 14.65 16.05 -0.25
C LYS A 125 13.71 15.52 -1.33
N GLU A 126 14.23 15.03 -2.45
CA GLU A 126 13.38 14.41 -3.48
C GLU A 126 12.87 13.04 -3.05
N LEU A 127 13.65 12.27 -2.27
CA LEU A 127 13.18 11.01 -1.65
C LEU A 127 12.11 11.25 -0.59
N GLU A 128 12.17 12.35 0.16
CA GLU A 128 11.10 12.78 1.07
C GLU A 128 9.80 13.02 0.30
N ARG A 129 9.85 13.80 -0.79
CA ARG A 129 8.68 14.04 -1.66
C ARG A 129 8.15 12.76 -2.30
N GLN A 130 9.05 11.83 -2.66
CA GLN A 130 8.66 10.53 -3.18
C GLN A 130 7.97 9.66 -2.11
N GLY A 131 8.38 9.78 -0.84
CA GLY A 131 7.68 9.18 0.30
C GLY A 131 6.23 9.66 0.38
N GLU A 132 5.99 10.98 0.30
CA GLU A 132 4.64 11.57 0.27
C GLU A 132 3.82 11.05 -0.92
N THR A 133 4.46 10.95 -2.10
CA THR A 133 3.82 10.42 -3.31
C THR A 133 3.45 8.93 -3.16
N ASN A 134 4.31 8.12 -2.53
CA ASN A 134 4.02 6.71 -2.25
C ASN A 134 2.83 6.56 -1.29
N THR A 135 2.76 7.40 -0.24
CA THR A 135 1.61 7.44 0.67
C THR A 135 0.33 7.80 -0.06
N ARG A 136 0.39 8.77 -0.98
CA ARG A 136 -0.75 9.14 -1.82
C ARG A 136 -1.22 7.98 -2.70
N ILE A 137 -0.31 7.26 -3.36
CA ILE A 137 -0.64 6.05 -4.14
C ILE A 137 -1.35 5.03 -3.25
N ALA A 138 -0.78 4.73 -2.08
CA ALA A 138 -1.37 3.77 -1.15
C ALA A 138 -2.77 4.19 -0.65
N VAL A 139 -3.02 5.48 -0.46
CA VAL A 139 -4.35 6.03 -0.12
C VAL A 139 -5.32 5.83 -1.28
N GLU A 140 -4.94 6.20 -2.51
CA GLU A 140 -5.78 6.05 -3.70
C GLU A 140 -6.13 4.59 -3.96
N ASP A 141 -5.16 3.67 -3.82
CA ASP A 141 -5.37 2.22 -3.95
C ASP A 141 -6.30 1.67 -2.86
N LEU A 142 -6.12 2.08 -1.61
CA LEU A 142 -6.97 1.63 -0.50
C LEU A 142 -8.42 2.11 -0.68
N ILE A 143 -8.63 3.36 -1.10
CA ILE A 143 -9.97 3.90 -1.39
C ILE A 143 -10.64 3.09 -2.50
N ALA A 144 -9.93 2.82 -3.60
CA ALA A 144 -10.46 2.03 -4.71
C ALA A 144 -10.81 0.59 -4.28
N ASN A 145 -9.94 -0.05 -3.50
CA ASN A 145 -10.15 -1.42 -3.00
C ASN A 145 -11.33 -1.51 -2.03
N ILE A 146 -11.42 -0.58 -1.05
CA ILE A 146 -12.56 -0.55 -0.12
C ILE A 146 -13.86 -0.28 -0.88
N ALA A 147 -13.87 0.65 -1.84
CA ALA A 147 -15.05 0.95 -2.63
C ALA A 147 -15.48 -0.26 -3.47
N ALA A 148 -14.54 -0.93 -4.13
CA ALA A 148 -14.82 -2.15 -4.90
C ALA A 148 -15.40 -3.26 -4.02
N GLU A 149 -14.81 -3.53 -2.85
CA GLU A 149 -15.29 -4.58 -1.96
C GLU A 149 -16.60 -4.19 -1.25
N TYR A 150 -16.83 -2.92 -0.96
CA TYR A 150 -18.11 -2.43 -0.45
C TYR A 150 -19.26 -2.72 -1.43
N TYR A 151 -19.06 -2.42 -2.73
CA TYR A 151 -20.06 -2.71 -3.75
C TYR A 151 -20.17 -4.22 -4.05
N ASN A 152 -19.09 -4.98 -3.89
CA ASN A 152 -19.12 -6.45 -3.96
C ASN A 152 -19.97 -7.04 -2.83
N TYR A 153 -19.79 -6.58 -1.60
CA TYR A 153 -20.62 -6.98 -0.47
C TYR A 153 -22.10 -6.58 -0.65
N LEU A 154 -22.34 -5.36 -1.16
CA LEU A 154 -23.70 -4.89 -1.45
C LEU A 154 -24.36 -5.76 -2.54
N GLN A 155 -23.65 -6.10 -3.60
CA GLN A 155 -24.12 -7.01 -4.65
C GLN A 155 -24.49 -8.38 -4.05
N HIS A 156 -23.64 -8.98 -3.25
CA HIS A 156 -23.92 -10.27 -2.61
C HIS A 156 -25.11 -10.20 -1.65
N LYS A 157 -25.31 -9.09 -0.95
CA LYS A 157 -26.46 -8.86 -0.07
C LYS A 157 -27.79 -8.81 -0.88
N ILE A 158 -27.80 -8.06 -1.99
CA ILE A 158 -28.97 -7.99 -2.87
C ILE A 158 -29.27 -9.36 -3.47
N ARG A 159 -28.25 -10.04 -4.01
CA ARG A 159 -28.37 -11.39 -4.58
C ARG A 159 -28.91 -12.41 -3.58
N LEU A 160 -28.47 -12.35 -2.31
CA LEU A 160 -29.00 -13.21 -1.25
C LEU A 160 -30.51 -12.99 -1.03
N ASN A 161 -30.98 -11.75 -1.09
CA ASN A 161 -32.40 -11.45 -0.97
C ASN A 161 -33.20 -12.00 -2.16
N ASN A 162 -32.66 -11.93 -3.38
CA ASN A 162 -33.27 -12.51 -4.57
C ASN A 162 -33.39 -14.04 -4.45
N PHE A 163 -32.32 -14.72 -4.04
CA PHE A 163 -32.38 -16.17 -3.78
C PHE A 163 -33.32 -16.55 -2.63
N ARG A 164 -33.40 -15.73 -1.57
CA ARG A 164 -34.39 -15.95 -0.49
C ARG A 164 -35.82 -15.91 -1.03
N TYR A 165 -36.10 -14.94 -1.90
CA TYR A 165 -37.40 -14.83 -2.59
C TYR A 165 -37.63 -16.04 -3.50
N ALA A 166 -36.65 -16.47 -4.28
CA ALA A 166 -36.74 -17.67 -5.13
C ALA A 166 -37.05 -18.95 -4.32
N VAL A 167 -36.38 -19.15 -3.18
CA VAL A 167 -36.66 -20.28 -2.27
C VAL A 167 -38.10 -20.20 -1.74
N SER A 168 -38.60 -19.01 -1.41
CA SER A 168 -39.98 -18.87 -0.94
C SER A 168 -41.01 -19.23 -2.02
N LEU A 169 -40.76 -18.84 -3.29
CA LEU A 169 -41.60 -19.19 -4.41
C LEU A 169 -41.57 -20.69 -4.72
N SER A 170 -40.40 -21.31 -4.75
CA SER A 170 -40.29 -22.75 -5.02
C SER A 170 -40.87 -23.62 -3.87
N LYS A 171 -40.77 -23.13 -2.64
CA LYS A 171 -41.44 -23.78 -1.48
C LYS A 171 -42.98 -23.76 -1.61
N GLU A 172 -43.53 -22.60 -1.98
CA GLU A 172 -44.99 -22.46 -2.19
C GLU A 172 -45.46 -23.30 -3.38
N ARG A 173 -44.69 -23.33 -4.47
CA ARG A 173 -45.01 -24.22 -5.60
C ARG A 173 -44.97 -25.69 -5.19
N LEU A 174 -43.97 -26.11 -4.43
CA LEU A 174 -43.91 -27.50 -3.89
C LEU A 174 -45.13 -27.82 -3.06
N ARG A 175 -45.58 -26.92 -2.19
CA ARG A 175 -46.80 -27.10 -1.37
C ARG A 175 -48.03 -27.27 -2.24
N ILE A 176 -48.23 -26.42 -3.27
CA ILE A 176 -49.37 -26.52 -4.20
C ILE A 176 -49.36 -27.86 -4.96
N VAL A 177 -48.20 -28.27 -5.45
CA VAL A 177 -48.04 -29.50 -6.22
C VAL A 177 -48.28 -30.74 -5.31
N GLU A 178 -47.81 -30.71 -4.06
CA GLU A 178 -48.02 -31.77 -3.09
C GLU A 178 -49.51 -31.96 -2.77
N GLU A 179 -50.24 -30.86 -2.51
CA GLU A 179 -51.67 -30.90 -2.23
C GLU A 179 -52.45 -31.44 -3.47
N ARG A 180 -52.13 -30.99 -4.66
CA ARG A 180 -52.75 -31.43 -5.94
C ARG A 180 -52.42 -32.90 -6.26
N TYR A 181 -51.24 -33.37 -5.92
CA TYR A 181 -50.84 -34.77 -6.04
C TYR A 181 -51.68 -35.67 -5.12
N HIS A 182 -51.87 -35.26 -3.84
CA HIS A 182 -52.70 -36.05 -2.89
C HIS A 182 -54.18 -36.16 -3.31
N ILE A 183 -54.76 -35.19 -4.01
CA ILE A 183 -56.09 -35.23 -4.55
C ILE A 183 -56.19 -35.86 -5.97
N GLY A 184 -55.02 -36.33 -6.52
CA GLY A 184 -54.98 -37.05 -7.81
C GLY A 184 -54.91 -36.16 -9.05
N ASN A 185 -54.77 -34.86 -8.93
CA ASN A 185 -54.73 -33.91 -10.03
C ASN A 185 -53.35 -33.70 -10.66
N PHE A 186 -52.24 -34.10 -9.98
CA PHE A 186 -50.86 -34.06 -10.47
C PHE A 186 -50.22 -35.44 -10.39
N SER A 187 -49.24 -35.67 -11.29
CA SER A 187 -48.48 -36.90 -11.34
C SER A 187 -47.40 -36.95 -10.23
N ARG A 188 -46.91 -38.17 -9.90
CA ARG A 188 -45.73 -38.31 -9.06
C ARG A 188 -44.50 -37.65 -9.62
N LEU A 189 -44.39 -37.58 -10.94
CA LEU A 189 -43.29 -36.88 -11.65
C LEU A 189 -43.28 -35.39 -11.33
N ASP A 190 -44.43 -34.71 -11.41
CA ASP A 190 -44.59 -33.29 -11.09
C ASP A 190 -44.17 -32.97 -9.65
N TYR A 191 -44.60 -33.84 -8.71
CA TYR A 191 -44.20 -33.72 -7.30
C TYR A 191 -42.71 -33.87 -7.08
N GLN A 192 -42.07 -34.87 -7.69
CA GLN A 192 -40.63 -35.06 -7.56
C GLN A 192 -39.85 -33.90 -8.23
N GLN A 193 -40.33 -33.41 -9.37
CA GLN A 193 -39.70 -32.24 -10.06
C GLN A 193 -39.77 -31.00 -9.14
N ALA A 194 -40.90 -30.68 -8.55
CA ALA A 194 -41.04 -29.54 -7.65
C ALA A 194 -40.13 -29.64 -6.43
N LYS A 195 -39.92 -30.87 -5.91
CA LYS A 195 -38.98 -31.13 -4.81
C LYS A 195 -37.52 -30.93 -5.21
N VAL A 196 -37.13 -31.37 -6.40
CA VAL A 196 -35.78 -31.15 -6.97
C VAL A 196 -35.51 -29.66 -7.15
N ASP A 197 -36.49 -28.93 -7.68
CA ASP A 197 -36.35 -27.47 -7.91
C ASP A 197 -36.21 -26.70 -6.61
N PHE A 198 -37.03 -27.03 -5.57
CA PHE A 198 -36.89 -26.41 -4.25
C PHE A 198 -35.52 -26.68 -3.61
N ASN A 199 -35.01 -27.92 -3.72
CA ASN A 199 -33.70 -28.27 -3.22
C ASN A 199 -32.59 -27.53 -3.95
N ALA A 200 -32.72 -27.37 -5.28
CA ALA A 200 -31.74 -26.63 -6.11
C ALA A 200 -31.69 -25.13 -5.72
N ASP A 201 -32.87 -24.50 -5.57
CA ASP A 201 -32.94 -23.09 -5.13
C ASP A 201 -32.41 -22.90 -3.71
N SER A 202 -32.70 -23.87 -2.80
CA SER A 202 -32.16 -23.86 -1.43
C SER A 202 -30.63 -24.00 -1.41
N ALA A 203 -30.06 -24.85 -2.27
CA ALA A 203 -28.60 -24.99 -2.41
C ALA A 203 -27.94 -23.71 -2.92
N GLN A 204 -28.55 -23.02 -3.91
CA GLN A 204 -28.06 -21.73 -4.38
C GLN A 204 -28.11 -20.65 -3.28
N TYR A 205 -29.18 -20.61 -2.50
CA TYR A 205 -29.27 -19.70 -1.35
C TYR A 205 -28.15 -19.95 -0.34
N MET A 206 -27.88 -21.22 0.02
CA MET A 206 -26.79 -21.56 0.95
C MET A 206 -25.42 -21.13 0.40
N LYS A 207 -25.16 -21.39 -0.88
CA LYS A 207 -23.91 -20.94 -1.54
C LYS A 207 -23.78 -19.42 -1.51
N GLN A 208 -24.87 -18.68 -1.72
CA GLN A 208 -24.88 -17.24 -1.67
C GLN A 208 -24.63 -16.67 -0.25
N GLN A 209 -25.09 -17.39 0.79
CA GLN A 209 -24.76 -17.05 2.18
C GLN A 209 -23.24 -17.12 2.43
N GLU A 210 -22.59 -18.16 1.92
CA GLU A 210 -21.13 -18.33 2.01
C GLU A 210 -20.38 -17.18 1.31
N LEU A 211 -20.81 -16.82 0.08
CA LEU A 211 -20.20 -15.72 -0.67
C LEU A 211 -20.37 -14.37 0.05
N LEU A 212 -21.54 -14.10 0.61
CA LEU A 212 -21.76 -12.90 1.41
C LEU A 212 -20.88 -12.87 2.67
N HIS A 213 -20.71 -14.01 3.33
CA HIS A 213 -19.84 -14.13 4.49
C HIS A 213 -18.38 -13.83 4.12
N THR A 214 -17.89 -14.42 3.01
CA THR A 214 -16.53 -14.22 2.53
C THR A 214 -16.28 -12.75 2.20
N SER A 215 -17.18 -12.11 1.46
CA SER A 215 -17.06 -10.67 1.13
C SER A 215 -17.10 -9.78 2.38
N ARG A 216 -17.89 -10.15 3.40
CA ARG A 216 -17.87 -9.44 4.70
C ARG A 216 -16.49 -9.50 5.36
N ILE A 217 -15.87 -10.68 5.38
CA ILE A 217 -14.52 -10.85 5.95
C ILE A 217 -13.50 -10.01 5.18
N GLN A 218 -13.55 -10.02 3.84
CA GLN A 218 -12.66 -9.23 2.99
C GLN A 218 -12.81 -7.72 3.25
N LEU A 219 -14.04 -7.23 3.38
CA LEU A 219 -14.29 -5.83 3.70
C LEU A 219 -13.76 -5.46 5.10
N ASN A 220 -13.97 -6.32 6.12
CA ASN A 220 -13.43 -6.12 7.46
C ASN A 220 -11.89 -6.13 7.47
N GLU A 221 -11.26 -7.02 6.69
CA GLU A 221 -9.81 -7.10 6.54
C GLU A 221 -9.25 -5.80 5.92
N LEU A 222 -9.86 -5.29 4.84
CA LEU A 222 -9.46 -4.03 4.21
C LEU A 222 -9.60 -2.83 5.16
N MET A 223 -10.64 -2.83 5.98
CA MET A 223 -10.83 -1.82 7.01
C MET A 223 -9.90 -2.00 8.22
N ALA A 224 -9.22 -3.16 8.35
CA ALA A 224 -8.45 -3.57 9.52
C ALA A 224 -9.27 -3.57 10.82
N ASN A 225 -10.48 -4.12 10.76
CA ASN A 225 -11.26 -4.40 11.95
C ASN A 225 -10.57 -5.46 12.82
N GLU A 226 -10.56 -5.28 14.15
CA GLU A 226 -9.95 -6.26 15.08
C GLU A 226 -10.62 -7.62 14.97
N ASP A 227 -11.95 -7.63 14.84
CA ASP A 227 -12.74 -8.83 14.56
C ASP A 227 -13.13 -8.83 13.08
N VAL A 228 -12.44 -9.65 12.29
CA VAL A 228 -12.71 -9.81 10.85
C VAL A 228 -14.09 -10.42 10.56
N ASP A 229 -14.71 -11.06 11.53
CA ASP A 229 -16.04 -11.69 11.42
C ASP A 229 -17.17 -10.79 11.92
N GLN A 230 -16.85 -9.55 12.33
CA GLN A 230 -17.83 -8.58 12.81
C GLN A 230 -18.95 -8.36 11.79
N PRO A 231 -20.22 -8.36 12.24
CA PRO A 231 -21.36 -8.08 11.38
C PRO A 231 -21.30 -6.66 10.81
N ILE A 232 -21.43 -6.54 9.48
CA ILE A 232 -21.53 -5.25 8.78
C ILE A 232 -22.98 -5.04 8.32
N ILE A 233 -23.60 -3.94 8.75
CA ILE A 233 -24.90 -3.50 8.27
C ILE A 233 -24.69 -2.34 7.32
N ILE A 234 -24.87 -2.56 6.01
CA ILE A 234 -24.82 -1.50 4.99
C ILE A 234 -26.18 -0.83 4.88
N GLN A 235 -26.18 0.52 4.83
CA GLN A 235 -27.39 1.33 4.64
C GLN A 235 -27.85 1.32 3.19
N ASP A 236 -26.92 1.25 2.24
CA ASP A 236 -27.23 1.28 0.81
C ASP A 236 -27.98 0.02 0.38
N SER A 237 -28.92 0.22 -0.53
CA SER A 237 -29.75 -0.85 -1.11
C SER A 237 -29.63 -0.94 -2.64
N LEU A 238 -28.93 0.03 -3.28
CA LEU A 238 -28.78 0.13 -4.73
C LEU A 238 -27.35 0.51 -5.10
N ILE A 239 -26.89 0.06 -6.25
CA ILE A 239 -25.60 0.45 -6.82
C ILE A 239 -25.87 1.61 -7.80
N ASN A 240 -25.51 2.82 -7.39
CA ASN A 240 -25.64 4.01 -8.24
C ASN A 240 -24.42 4.16 -9.14
N VAL A 241 -24.63 4.26 -10.44
CA VAL A 241 -23.59 4.43 -11.46
C VAL A 241 -23.69 5.86 -12.02
N ASP A 242 -22.56 6.55 -12.11
CA ASP A 242 -22.46 7.83 -12.80
C ASP A 242 -22.29 7.60 -14.30
N GLY A 243 -23.22 8.09 -15.10
CA GLY A 243 -23.19 8.00 -16.58
C GLY A 243 -22.52 9.19 -17.27
N GLY A 244 -21.99 10.17 -16.50
CA GLY A 244 -21.53 11.46 -17.03
C GLY A 244 -20.02 11.59 -17.24
N LEU A 245 -19.23 10.51 -17.14
CA LEU A 245 -17.78 10.57 -17.34
C LEU A 245 -17.41 10.90 -18.79
N ASN A 246 -16.30 11.65 -18.97
CA ASN A 246 -15.76 12.04 -20.28
C ASN A 246 -14.30 11.59 -20.42
N PHE A 247 -13.98 10.90 -21.52
CA PHE A 247 -12.64 10.34 -21.77
C PHE A 247 -11.54 11.39 -21.81
N GLU A 248 -11.75 12.48 -22.57
CA GLU A 248 -10.74 13.52 -22.73
C GLU A 248 -10.44 14.26 -21.42
N GLU A 249 -11.48 14.49 -20.61
CA GLU A 249 -11.32 15.08 -19.28
C GLU A 249 -10.51 14.16 -18.37
N LEU A 250 -10.84 12.85 -18.34
CA LEU A 250 -10.13 11.85 -17.55
C LEU A 250 -8.68 11.73 -17.98
N TRP A 251 -8.39 11.73 -19.28
CA TRP A 251 -7.02 11.67 -19.76
C TRP A 251 -6.20 12.90 -19.38
N ASN A 252 -6.75 14.09 -19.59
CA ASN A 252 -6.09 15.34 -19.19
C ASN A 252 -5.81 15.39 -17.70
N MET A 253 -6.72 14.90 -16.88
CA MET A 253 -6.52 14.78 -15.45
C MET A 253 -5.46 13.74 -15.09
N THR A 254 -5.44 12.58 -15.75
CA THR A 254 -4.41 11.55 -15.56
C THR A 254 -3.01 12.14 -15.73
N LEU A 255 -2.80 12.89 -16.79
CA LEU A 255 -1.49 13.54 -17.04
C LEU A 255 -1.09 14.54 -15.95
N GLN A 256 -2.05 15.20 -15.30
CA GLN A 256 -1.78 16.25 -14.31
C GLN A 256 -1.72 15.72 -12.88
N THR A 257 -2.51 14.72 -12.54
CA THR A 257 -2.78 14.35 -11.14
C THR A 257 -2.41 12.92 -10.78
N ASN A 258 -2.15 12.02 -11.75
CA ASN A 258 -1.82 10.64 -11.48
C ASN A 258 -0.54 10.52 -10.64
N ALA A 259 -0.65 9.91 -9.46
CA ALA A 259 0.45 9.82 -8.51
C ALA A 259 1.60 8.91 -8.99
N SER A 260 1.31 7.85 -9.75
CA SER A 260 2.33 6.98 -10.34
C SER A 260 3.16 7.71 -11.41
N LEU A 261 2.51 8.56 -12.22
CA LEU A 261 3.22 9.40 -13.20
C LEU A 261 4.08 10.46 -12.50
N LEU A 262 3.59 11.08 -11.42
CA LEU A 262 4.37 11.98 -10.58
C LEU A 262 5.62 11.28 -10.02
N LYS A 263 5.48 10.05 -9.51
CA LYS A 263 6.61 9.24 -9.03
C LYS A 263 7.64 8.97 -10.14
N ALA A 264 7.20 8.73 -11.37
CA ALA A 264 8.11 8.55 -12.51
C ALA A 264 8.89 9.84 -12.84
N TYR A 265 8.29 11.02 -12.72
CA TYR A 265 9.00 12.31 -12.83
C TYR A 265 10.04 12.49 -11.71
N GLN A 266 9.70 12.10 -10.48
CA GLN A 266 10.62 12.14 -9.34
C GLN A 266 11.80 11.18 -9.56
N ASN A 267 11.59 9.98 -10.09
CA ASN A 267 12.65 9.03 -10.45
C ASN A 267 13.63 9.63 -11.47
N ASN A 268 13.12 10.35 -12.47
CA ASN A 268 13.98 11.06 -13.43
C ASN A 268 14.83 12.15 -12.74
N THR A 269 14.22 12.91 -11.82
CA THR A 269 14.92 13.92 -11.02
C THR A 269 16.02 13.27 -10.15
N LEU A 270 15.73 12.14 -9.50
CA LEU A 270 16.71 11.38 -8.72
C LEU A 270 17.89 10.92 -9.59
N ALA A 271 17.64 10.37 -10.78
CA ALA A 271 18.69 9.98 -11.72
C ALA A 271 19.58 11.16 -12.12
N GLN A 272 19.00 12.36 -12.34
CA GLN A 272 19.76 13.58 -12.62
C GLN A 272 20.62 14.02 -11.42
N LEU A 273 20.11 13.89 -10.21
CA LEU A 273 20.86 14.21 -8.98
C LEU A 273 21.99 13.21 -8.74
N ASP A 274 21.77 11.92 -9.02
CA ASP A 274 22.82 10.91 -8.96
C ASP A 274 23.92 11.16 -10.02
N TYR A 275 23.55 11.61 -11.23
CA TYR A 275 24.54 12.07 -12.21
C TYR A 275 25.37 13.26 -11.69
N LYS A 276 24.74 14.26 -11.04
CA LYS A 276 25.47 15.39 -10.41
C LYS A 276 26.44 14.91 -9.34
N LYS A 277 26.06 13.92 -8.53
CA LYS A 277 26.94 13.28 -7.52
C LYS A 277 28.16 12.61 -8.17
N VAL A 278 27.99 11.94 -9.32
CA VAL A 278 29.12 11.37 -10.05
C VAL A 278 30.05 12.46 -10.60
N CYS A 279 29.48 13.54 -11.13
CA CYS A 279 30.24 14.67 -11.64
C CYS A 279 30.99 15.48 -10.56
N SER A 280 30.55 15.40 -9.31
CA SER A 280 31.22 16.10 -8.18
C SER A 280 32.68 15.70 -8.02
N ARG A 281 33.05 14.48 -8.41
CA ARG A 281 34.44 13.98 -8.36
C ARG A 281 35.40 14.66 -9.32
N ASP A 282 34.89 15.53 -10.22
CA ASP A 282 35.70 16.39 -11.11
C ASP A 282 36.18 17.66 -10.39
N TYR A 283 35.77 17.90 -9.18
CA TYR A 283 36.11 19.09 -8.42
C TYR A 283 37.02 18.72 -7.23
N PRO A 284 37.80 19.68 -6.72
CA PRO A 284 38.58 19.49 -5.51
C PRO A 284 37.66 19.28 -4.28
N TYR A 285 38.21 18.68 -3.24
CA TYR A 285 37.56 18.57 -1.94
C TYR A 285 38.38 19.31 -0.87
N LEU A 286 37.68 19.81 0.14
CA LEU A 286 38.24 20.43 1.34
C LEU A 286 37.68 19.70 2.58
N LYS A 287 38.60 19.09 3.34
CA LYS A 287 38.26 18.41 4.61
C LYS A 287 39.00 19.10 5.75
N MET A 288 38.32 19.20 6.86
CA MET A 288 38.89 19.61 8.14
C MET A 288 38.85 18.44 9.12
N ASN A 289 39.94 18.20 9.76
CA ASN A 289 40.02 17.27 10.89
C ASN A 289 40.59 18.00 12.13
N GLY A 290 40.07 17.66 13.29
CA GLY A 290 40.52 18.20 14.56
C GLY A 290 40.52 17.11 15.63
N GLY A 291 41.35 17.26 16.62
CA GLY A 291 41.40 16.31 17.73
C GLY A 291 41.83 16.95 19.02
N TYR A 292 41.35 16.42 20.15
CA TYR A 292 41.87 16.74 21.48
C TYR A 292 41.95 15.46 22.27
N GLY A 293 43.15 15.10 22.72
CA GLY A 293 43.33 13.80 23.35
C GLY A 293 44.65 13.65 24.12
N TYR A 294 44.73 12.53 24.83
CA TYR A 294 45.89 12.09 25.55
C TYR A 294 46.51 10.89 24.87
N THR A 295 47.82 10.99 24.54
CA THR A 295 48.64 9.89 24.02
C THR A 295 49.64 9.50 25.03
N PHE A 296 49.67 8.23 25.43
CA PHE A 296 50.68 7.65 26.27
C PHE A 296 51.49 6.64 25.46
N ASN A 297 52.83 6.85 25.44
CA ASN A 297 53.75 5.92 24.79
C ASN A 297 54.68 5.34 25.86
N LYS A 298 54.91 4.04 25.79
CA LYS A 298 55.92 3.31 26.53
C LYS A 298 56.86 2.65 25.54
N TYR A 299 58.14 2.99 25.62
CA TYR A 299 59.17 2.49 24.73
C TYR A 299 60.04 1.52 25.48
N ASP A 300 60.41 0.42 24.85
CA ASP A 300 61.31 -0.59 25.43
C ASP A 300 62.76 -0.07 25.42
N ILE A 301 63.12 0.63 24.33
CA ILE A 301 64.45 1.20 24.13
C ILE A 301 64.32 2.65 23.67
N ALA A 302 64.46 3.57 24.58
CA ALA A 302 64.54 4.99 24.31
C ALA A 302 65.11 5.75 25.44
N THR A 303 65.67 6.94 25.21
CA THR A 303 66.13 7.86 26.27
C THR A 303 65.01 8.21 27.24
N ASN A 304 63.81 8.28 26.79
CA ASN A 304 62.58 8.44 27.59
C ASN A 304 61.73 7.17 27.50
N ILE A 305 61.73 6.36 28.53
CA ILE A 305 60.98 5.09 28.60
C ILE A 305 59.45 5.33 28.51
N GLN A 306 58.95 6.47 28.96
CA GLN A 306 57.54 6.82 28.98
C GLN A 306 57.35 8.28 28.56
N ARG A 307 56.31 8.52 27.74
CA ARG A 307 55.93 9.85 27.33
C ARG A 307 54.40 10.02 27.29
N GLY A 308 53.89 10.95 28.09
CA GLY A 308 52.48 11.34 28.06
C GLY A 308 52.30 12.70 27.37
N ASN A 309 51.43 12.82 26.42
CA ASN A 309 51.10 14.07 25.72
C ASN A 309 49.60 14.30 25.79
N LEU A 310 49.18 15.44 26.34
CA LEU A 310 47.85 15.96 26.23
C LEU A 310 47.90 17.15 25.26
N GLY A 311 47.07 17.12 24.21
CA GLY A 311 47.15 18.19 23.21
C GLY A 311 45.95 18.23 22.25
N ALA A 312 45.87 19.34 21.55
CA ALA A 312 44.95 19.52 20.43
C ALA A 312 45.72 19.51 19.12
N ASN A 313 45.09 18.97 18.09
CA ASN A 313 45.59 19.06 16.71
C ASN A 313 44.43 19.49 15.79
N PHE A 314 44.76 20.20 14.73
CA PHE A 314 43.83 20.44 13.62
C PHE A 314 44.58 20.35 12.29
N GLY A 315 43.84 19.97 11.24
CA GLY A 315 44.38 19.90 9.91
C GLY A 315 43.32 20.29 8.89
N LEU A 316 43.75 20.92 7.81
CA LEU A 316 42.99 21.17 6.62
C LEU A 316 43.64 20.39 5.48
N THR A 317 42.81 19.61 4.77
CA THR A 317 43.26 18.83 3.62
C THR A 317 42.48 19.28 2.39
N ILE A 318 43.23 19.85 1.43
CA ILE A 318 42.71 20.13 0.10
C ILE A 318 43.25 19.04 -0.82
N GLY A 319 42.34 18.35 -1.52
CA GLY A 319 42.73 17.28 -2.43
C GLY A 319 41.94 17.36 -3.73
N PHE A 320 42.57 16.86 -4.78
CA PHE A 320 41.95 16.73 -6.11
C PHE A 320 42.38 15.39 -6.71
N ASN A 321 41.42 14.64 -7.18
CA ASN A 321 41.70 13.37 -7.82
C ASN A 321 42.09 13.60 -9.29
N LEU A 322 43.39 13.53 -9.58
CA LEU A 322 43.93 13.76 -10.91
C LEU A 322 43.54 12.70 -11.92
N PHE A 323 43.50 11.41 -11.51
CA PHE A 323 43.14 10.29 -12.38
C PHE A 323 42.36 9.26 -11.63
N ASP A 324 41.21 8.88 -12.21
CA ASP A 324 40.39 7.73 -11.81
C ASP A 324 39.83 7.07 -13.06
N GLY A 325 40.33 5.88 -13.39
CA GLY A 325 39.91 5.11 -14.58
C GLY A 325 38.42 4.76 -14.60
N ASN A 326 37.75 4.74 -13.42
CA ASN A 326 36.32 4.45 -13.34
C ASN A 326 35.42 5.66 -13.62
N ARG A 327 35.92 6.87 -13.47
CA ARG A 327 35.14 8.13 -13.57
C ARG A 327 34.33 8.24 -14.87
N ARG A 328 34.99 7.97 -16.01
CA ARG A 328 34.34 8.02 -17.32
C ARG A 328 33.22 6.99 -17.46
N ARG A 329 33.47 5.76 -16.98
CA ARG A 329 32.48 4.67 -16.98
C ARG A 329 31.26 5.04 -16.13
N GLU A 330 31.46 5.48 -14.89
CA GLU A 330 30.39 5.85 -13.98
C GLU A 330 29.55 7.01 -14.52
N ARG A 331 30.18 8.02 -15.12
CA ARG A 331 29.49 9.14 -15.77
C ARG A 331 28.63 8.66 -16.94
N ASN A 332 29.15 7.77 -17.78
CA ASN A 332 28.38 7.22 -18.89
C ASN A 332 27.21 6.37 -18.39
N ASN A 333 27.42 5.54 -17.38
CA ASN A 333 26.35 4.75 -16.76
C ASN A 333 25.26 5.64 -16.15
N ALA A 334 25.63 6.72 -15.47
CA ALA A 334 24.67 7.67 -14.92
C ALA A 334 23.88 8.43 -16.01
N ARG A 335 24.48 8.71 -17.19
CA ARG A 335 23.74 9.25 -18.33
C ARG A 335 22.72 8.25 -18.88
N ILE A 336 23.11 6.97 -18.97
CA ILE A 336 22.21 5.89 -19.39
C ILE A 336 21.06 5.75 -18.38
N ALA A 337 21.33 5.86 -17.07
CA ALA A 337 20.30 5.84 -16.05
C ALA A 337 19.26 6.96 -16.21
N ILE A 338 19.68 8.18 -16.59
CA ILE A 338 18.74 9.27 -16.91
C ILE A 338 17.89 8.92 -18.15
N GLN A 339 18.50 8.33 -19.19
CA GLN A 339 17.76 7.90 -20.38
C GLN A 339 16.76 6.81 -20.04
N ASN A 340 17.15 5.83 -19.21
CA ASN A 340 16.25 4.76 -18.76
C ASN A 340 15.07 5.32 -17.96
N ALA A 341 15.31 6.22 -16.98
CA ALA A 341 14.26 6.85 -16.21
C ALA A 341 13.26 7.65 -17.08
N ARG A 342 13.76 8.25 -18.17
CA ARG A 342 12.91 8.91 -19.15
C ARG A 342 12.06 7.90 -19.94
N LEU A 343 12.65 6.83 -20.43
CA LEU A 343 11.95 5.80 -21.18
C LEU A 343 10.91 5.07 -20.31
N GLU A 344 11.25 4.80 -19.04
CA GLU A 344 10.32 4.22 -18.07
C GLU A 344 9.09 5.11 -17.85
N ARG A 345 9.29 6.43 -17.78
CA ARG A 345 8.18 7.38 -17.71
C ARG A 345 7.32 7.36 -18.97
N GLU A 346 7.93 7.38 -20.16
CA GLU A 346 7.21 7.33 -21.44
C GLU A 346 6.45 6.01 -21.60
N GLN A 347 7.04 4.90 -21.16
CA GLN A 347 6.39 3.59 -21.11
C GLN A 347 5.19 3.58 -20.16
N LEU A 348 5.31 4.17 -18.96
CA LEU A 348 4.21 4.28 -18.01
C LEU A 348 3.07 5.14 -18.56
N GLU A 349 3.39 6.27 -19.20
CA GLU A 349 2.39 7.13 -19.84
C GLU A 349 1.61 6.39 -20.94
N GLN A 350 2.31 5.59 -21.75
CA GLN A 350 1.68 4.74 -22.76
C GLN A 350 0.81 3.66 -22.14
N ALA A 351 1.27 3.00 -21.06
CA ALA A 351 0.50 1.99 -20.34
C ALA A 351 -0.78 2.59 -19.73
N LEU A 352 -0.67 3.73 -19.04
CA LEU A 352 -1.83 4.43 -18.47
C LEU A 352 -2.86 4.82 -19.54
N ARG A 353 -2.40 5.24 -20.74
CA ARG A 353 -3.30 5.55 -21.85
C ARG A 353 -4.00 4.31 -22.37
N ALA A 354 -3.29 3.19 -22.48
CA ALA A 354 -3.88 1.92 -22.91
C ALA A 354 -4.89 1.41 -21.89
N ASP A 355 -4.57 1.45 -20.58
CA ASP A 355 -5.46 1.04 -19.50
C ASP A 355 -6.72 1.92 -19.45
N LEU A 356 -6.54 3.25 -19.53
CA LEU A 356 -7.68 4.17 -19.59
C LEU A 356 -8.58 3.92 -20.79
N SER A 357 -8.01 3.65 -21.99
CA SER A 357 -8.78 3.35 -23.21
C SER A 357 -9.55 2.05 -23.08
N ASN A 358 -8.94 1.00 -22.52
CA ASN A 358 -9.58 -0.29 -22.31
C ASN A 358 -10.71 -0.19 -21.28
N LEU A 359 -10.47 0.48 -20.16
CA LEU A 359 -11.46 0.71 -19.11
C LEU A 359 -12.61 1.59 -19.60
N TRP A 360 -12.31 2.61 -20.42
CA TRP A 360 -13.33 3.45 -21.03
C TRP A 360 -14.25 2.66 -21.96
N GLN A 361 -13.68 1.80 -22.83
CA GLN A 361 -14.46 0.94 -23.70
C GLN A 361 -15.32 -0.05 -22.89
N ALA A 362 -14.74 -0.65 -21.84
CA ALA A 362 -15.48 -1.54 -20.94
C ALA A 362 -16.63 -0.80 -20.24
N TYR A 363 -16.37 0.42 -19.75
CA TYR A 363 -17.38 1.26 -19.11
C TYR A 363 -18.54 1.59 -20.06
N GLN A 364 -18.26 2.00 -21.30
CA GLN A 364 -19.28 2.28 -22.30
C GLN A 364 -20.12 1.04 -22.66
N ASN A 365 -19.46 -0.10 -22.83
CA ASN A 365 -20.14 -1.36 -23.09
C ASN A 365 -21.05 -1.78 -21.91
N ASN A 366 -20.54 -1.63 -20.68
CA ASN A 366 -21.31 -1.96 -19.48
C ASN A 366 -22.51 -1.03 -19.28
N LEU A 367 -22.40 0.27 -19.60
CA LEU A 367 -23.55 1.19 -19.62
C LEU A 367 -24.64 0.79 -20.63
N GLN A 368 -24.22 0.37 -21.82
CA GLN A 368 -25.18 -0.13 -22.82
C GLN A 368 -25.82 -1.43 -22.35
N MET A 369 -25.05 -2.36 -21.82
CA MET A 369 -25.52 -3.61 -21.23
C MET A 369 -26.52 -3.35 -20.09
N LEU A 370 -26.22 -2.43 -19.21
CA LEU A 370 -27.08 -2.04 -18.09
C LEU A 370 -28.45 -1.54 -18.58
N ASN A 371 -28.48 -0.75 -19.66
CA ASN A 371 -29.74 -0.27 -20.26
C ASN A 371 -30.55 -1.41 -20.86
N LEU A 372 -29.91 -2.36 -21.53
CA LEU A 372 -30.57 -3.56 -22.07
C LEU A 372 -31.12 -4.45 -20.95
N GLU A 373 -30.34 -4.70 -19.90
CA GLU A 373 -30.79 -5.55 -18.81
C GLU A 373 -31.92 -4.92 -17.98
N ARG A 374 -31.96 -3.58 -17.87
CA ARG A 374 -33.10 -2.89 -17.27
C ARG A 374 -34.42 -3.17 -18.06
N GLN A 375 -34.37 -3.14 -19.38
CA GLN A 375 -35.51 -3.48 -20.21
C GLN A 375 -35.88 -4.97 -20.08
N ASN A 376 -34.88 -5.85 -20.11
CA ASN A 376 -35.06 -7.29 -19.92
C ASN A 376 -35.69 -7.63 -18.57
N LEU A 377 -35.28 -6.96 -17.49
CA LEU A 377 -35.85 -7.16 -16.17
C LEU A 377 -37.34 -6.80 -16.12
N VAL A 378 -37.75 -5.69 -16.78
CA VAL A 378 -39.14 -5.30 -16.83
C VAL A 378 -39.96 -6.38 -17.55
N ALA A 379 -39.52 -6.84 -18.73
CA ALA A 379 -40.19 -7.89 -19.49
C ALA A 379 -40.20 -9.24 -18.73
N ALA A 380 -39.13 -9.59 -18.05
CA ALA A 380 -39.06 -10.84 -17.25
C ALA A 380 -40.01 -10.81 -16.06
N LYS A 381 -40.17 -9.65 -15.38
CA LYS A 381 -41.16 -9.48 -14.30
C LYS A 381 -42.58 -9.65 -14.79
N GLU A 382 -42.95 -8.97 -15.86
CA GLU A 382 -44.28 -9.08 -16.48
C GLU A 382 -44.57 -10.53 -16.91
N ASN A 383 -43.59 -11.17 -17.57
CA ASN A 383 -43.73 -12.58 -17.98
C ASN A 383 -43.94 -13.51 -16.78
N HIS A 384 -43.19 -13.32 -15.70
CA HIS A 384 -43.34 -14.12 -14.46
C HIS A 384 -44.70 -13.88 -13.80
N GLU A 385 -45.21 -12.65 -13.75
CA GLU A 385 -46.52 -12.31 -13.19
C GLU A 385 -47.64 -13.00 -13.96
N ILE A 386 -47.64 -12.89 -15.31
CA ILE A 386 -48.60 -13.55 -16.20
C ILE A 386 -48.52 -15.09 -16.02
N ALA A 387 -47.29 -15.65 -15.98
CA ALA A 387 -47.11 -17.08 -15.81
C ALA A 387 -47.63 -17.57 -14.45
N MET A 388 -47.45 -16.80 -13.38
CA MET A 388 -47.96 -17.12 -12.04
C MET A 388 -49.49 -17.14 -12.02
N GLU A 389 -50.16 -16.12 -12.59
CA GLU A 389 -51.60 -16.05 -12.67
C GLU A 389 -52.18 -17.26 -13.43
N ARG A 390 -51.62 -17.58 -14.62
CA ARG A 390 -52.04 -18.73 -15.40
C ARG A 390 -51.84 -20.07 -14.71
N TYR A 391 -50.72 -20.22 -13.98
CA TYR A 391 -50.41 -21.41 -13.20
C TYR A 391 -51.39 -21.61 -12.04
N MET A 392 -51.76 -20.55 -11.35
CA MET A 392 -52.75 -20.59 -10.26
C MET A 392 -54.15 -21.01 -10.78
N LEU A 393 -54.52 -20.56 -11.99
CA LEU A 393 -55.76 -20.94 -12.68
C LEU A 393 -55.72 -22.36 -13.28
N GLY A 394 -54.56 -23.04 -13.26
CA GLY A 394 -54.37 -24.37 -13.84
C GLY A 394 -54.20 -24.39 -15.37
N ASN A 395 -53.95 -23.23 -15.96
CA ASN A 395 -53.84 -23.03 -17.43
C ASN A 395 -52.39 -22.98 -17.91
N LEU A 396 -51.42 -23.30 -17.03
CA LEU A 396 -50.00 -23.35 -17.33
C LEU A 396 -49.35 -24.57 -16.65
N SER A 397 -48.37 -25.22 -17.31
CA SER A 397 -47.66 -26.34 -16.76
C SER A 397 -46.63 -25.89 -15.71
N GLY A 398 -46.27 -26.79 -14.80
CA GLY A 398 -45.21 -26.54 -13.78
C GLY A 398 -43.85 -26.25 -14.40
N ILE A 399 -43.54 -26.82 -15.57
CA ILE A 399 -42.30 -26.58 -16.34
C ILE A 399 -42.23 -25.14 -16.87
N GLU A 400 -43.33 -24.71 -17.52
CA GLU A 400 -43.42 -23.34 -18.07
C GLU A 400 -43.37 -22.29 -16.97
N MET A 401 -43.99 -22.53 -15.81
CA MET A 401 -43.90 -21.66 -14.65
C MET A 401 -42.46 -21.60 -14.09
N ARG A 402 -41.76 -22.73 -14.03
CA ARG A 402 -40.36 -22.78 -13.63
C ARG A 402 -39.44 -22.01 -14.55
N GLU A 403 -39.68 -22.10 -15.86
CA GLU A 403 -38.91 -21.36 -16.89
C GLU A 403 -39.11 -19.84 -16.74
N ALA A 404 -40.34 -19.37 -16.52
CA ALA A 404 -40.62 -17.97 -16.25
C ALA A 404 -39.94 -17.47 -14.95
N GLN A 405 -39.99 -18.28 -13.87
CA GLN A 405 -39.31 -17.98 -12.63
C GLN A 405 -37.76 -17.90 -12.80
N LYS A 406 -37.19 -18.88 -13.52
CA LYS A 406 -35.75 -18.89 -13.81
C LYS A 406 -35.34 -17.68 -14.67
N SER A 407 -36.14 -17.35 -15.70
CA SER A 407 -35.91 -16.18 -16.55
C SER A 407 -35.87 -14.87 -15.71
N LEU A 408 -36.76 -14.72 -14.73
CA LEU A 408 -36.76 -13.57 -13.85
C LEU A 408 -35.48 -13.53 -12.98
N LEU A 409 -35.12 -14.65 -12.35
CA LEU A 409 -33.90 -14.72 -11.51
C LEU A 409 -32.66 -14.45 -12.33
N ASP A 410 -32.53 -15.00 -13.52
CA ASP A 410 -31.43 -14.74 -14.46
C ASP A 410 -31.38 -13.26 -14.89
N ALA A 411 -32.53 -12.59 -15.10
CA ALA A 411 -32.56 -11.16 -15.39
C ALA A 411 -32.13 -10.30 -14.18
N GLU A 412 -32.59 -10.63 -12.99
CA GLU A 412 -32.15 -9.97 -11.74
C GLU A 412 -30.64 -10.12 -11.50
N GLU A 413 -30.09 -11.28 -11.81
CA GLU A 413 -28.66 -11.57 -11.72
C GLU A 413 -27.85 -10.76 -12.74
N ARG A 414 -28.30 -10.71 -14.01
CA ARG A 414 -27.60 -9.98 -15.08
C ARG A 414 -27.59 -8.48 -14.84
N ILE A 415 -28.72 -7.88 -14.41
CA ILE A 415 -28.76 -6.44 -14.13
C ILE A 415 -27.82 -6.10 -12.94
N LEU A 416 -27.87 -6.88 -11.88
CA LEU A 416 -27.01 -6.66 -10.69
C LEU A 416 -25.53 -6.78 -11.03
N SER A 417 -25.16 -7.76 -11.88
CA SER A 417 -23.81 -7.92 -12.39
C SER A 417 -23.40 -6.75 -13.30
N ALA A 418 -24.29 -6.26 -14.15
CA ALA A 418 -24.04 -5.10 -15.01
C ALA A 418 -23.83 -3.82 -14.18
N GLU A 419 -24.67 -3.58 -13.16
CA GLU A 419 -24.51 -2.45 -12.23
C GLU A 419 -23.16 -2.49 -11.52
N TYR A 420 -22.78 -3.64 -10.95
CA TYR A 420 -21.51 -3.83 -10.27
C TYR A 420 -20.32 -3.64 -11.21
N ASN A 421 -20.31 -4.29 -12.37
CA ASN A 421 -19.19 -4.18 -13.32
C ASN A 421 -19.03 -2.74 -13.84
N THR A 422 -20.15 -2.03 -14.08
CA THR A 422 -20.09 -0.62 -14.48
C THR A 422 -19.48 0.23 -13.37
N LYS A 423 -19.86 -0.03 -12.11
CA LYS A 423 -19.33 0.68 -10.94
C LYS A 423 -17.85 0.42 -10.73
N LEU A 424 -17.37 -0.81 -10.95
CA LEU A 424 -15.94 -1.13 -10.91
C LEU A 424 -15.15 -0.36 -11.98
N CYS A 425 -15.67 -0.29 -13.21
CA CYS A 425 -15.03 0.49 -14.26
C CYS A 425 -14.98 1.99 -13.89
N GLU A 426 -16.06 2.53 -13.31
CA GLU A 426 -16.12 3.91 -12.83
C GLU A 426 -15.04 4.17 -11.76
N ILE A 427 -14.94 3.33 -10.72
CA ILE A 427 -13.95 3.44 -9.66
C ILE A 427 -12.52 3.40 -10.25
N SER A 428 -12.24 2.47 -11.16
CA SER A 428 -10.93 2.33 -11.79
C SER A 428 -10.58 3.53 -12.67
N LEU A 429 -11.53 4.09 -13.42
CA LEU A 429 -11.36 5.30 -14.23
C LEU A 429 -11.05 6.51 -13.34
N LEU A 430 -11.76 6.66 -12.22
CA LEU A 430 -11.51 7.71 -11.24
C LEU A 430 -10.16 7.55 -10.54
N GLN A 431 -9.73 6.31 -10.26
CA GLN A 431 -8.42 6.01 -9.67
C GLN A 431 -7.29 6.42 -10.62
N ILE A 432 -7.33 5.99 -11.90
CA ILE A 432 -6.31 6.36 -12.89
C ILE A 432 -6.25 7.87 -13.10
N SER A 433 -7.40 8.54 -13.09
CA SER A 433 -7.46 10.00 -13.24
C SER A 433 -7.09 10.78 -11.96
N GLY A 434 -6.81 10.11 -10.83
CA GLY A 434 -6.51 10.76 -9.54
C GLY A 434 -7.69 11.53 -8.93
N LYS A 435 -8.93 11.18 -9.30
CA LYS A 435 -10.18 11.77 -8.76
C LYS A 435 -10.75 11.01 -7.57
N VAL A 436 -10.23 9.84 -7.24
CA VAL A 436 -10.78 8.97 -6.18
C VAL A 436 -10.80 9.64 -4.80
N THR A 437 -9.93 10.64 -4.57
CA THR A 437 -9.81 11.37 -3.30
C THR A 437 -10.64 12.66 -3.26
N LYS A 438 -11.33 13.03 -4.33
CA LYS A 438 -12.19 14.22 -4.45
C LYS A 438 -13.66 13.82 -4.44
#